data_fd116bcfc1b0e66313c4ac07f1411941
#
_entry.id   fd116bcfc1b0e66313c4ac07f1411941
#
_cell.length_a   1.000
_cell.length_b   1.000
_cell.length_c   1.000
_cell.angle_alpha   90.00
_cell.angle_beta   90.00
_cell.angle_gamma   90.00
#
_symmetry.space_group_name_H-M   'P 1'
#
loop_
_entity.id
_entity.type
_entity.pdbx_description
1 polymer ?
#
loop_
_entity_poly.entity_id
_entity_poly.type
_entity_poly.pdbx_seq_one_letter_code
_entity_poly.pdbx_strand_id
1 'polypeptide(L)'
;MAPIDLTPFGFTPTESIVYASLLRLGPSTGYAVAQACRLARANAYAALEGLVTRGAAARQGGRPAQYRAGDPSGLVAQVAAAQGQALDRLSRALEGTAGGPEPNVHTAEGLRPVANALQQLVARAEHSVLGTVSAELWKPTLPAWRRAQARATLSIRISGTAEDLERLSSGTVDEGAPIIVLIDHSRIFSASGAGDLLRALWSAHPLLVQLGAAAVGGT
;
A
#
# COMPACT_ATOMS: atom_id res chain seq x y z
N MET A 1 12.90 17.66 17.62
CA MET A 1 11.53 17.38 17.13
C MET A 1 11.60 17.37 15.62
N ALA A 2 11.15 16.31 14.97
CA ALA A 2 11.15 16.23 13.51
C ALA A 2 10.29 17.39 12.93
N PRO A 3 10.70 17.99 11.79
CA PRO A 3 9.89 19.01 11.14
C PRO A 3 8.56 18.40 10.65
N ILE A 4 7.48 19.15 10.82
CA ILE A 4 6.18 18.77 10.27
C ILE A 4 6.22 19.06 8.77
N ASP A 5 6.15 18.01 7.95
CA ASP A 5 6.09 18.11 6.49
C ASP A 5 4.74 17.60 6.00
N LEU A 6 3.93 18.49 5.45
CA LEU A 6 2.61 18.18 4.86
C LEU A 6 2.67 18.13 3.33
N THR A 7 3.84 18.35 2.73
CA THR A 7 3.98 18.40 1.26
C THR A 7 3.58 17.08 0.55
N PRO A 8 3.86 15.88 1.10
CA PRO A 8 3.41 14.63 0.49
C PRO A 8 1.88 14.50 0.41
N PHE A 9 1.15 15.33 1.15
CA PHE A 9 -0.31 15.31 1.23
C PHE A 9 -0.95 16.48 0.48
N GLY A 10 -0.20 17.13 -0.41
CA GLY A 10 -0.71 18.18 -1.29
C GLY A 10 -0.71 19.58 -0.68
N PHE A 11 -0.09 19.79 0.46
CA PHE A 11 0.15 21.12 1.02
C PHE A 11 1.44 21.71 0.45
N THR A 12 1.54 23.04 0.47
CA THR A 12 2.77 23.71 0.10
C THR A 12 3.80 23.68 1.25
N PRO A 13 5.11 23.85 0.98
CA PRO A 13 6.11 23.98 2.02
C PRO A 13 5.81 25.13 3.00
N THR A 14 5.27 26.25 2.48
CA THR A 14 4.87 27.41 3.30
C THR A 14 3.70 27.07 4.21
N GLU A 15 2.71 26.32 3.73
CA GLU A 15 1.59 25.84 4.57
C GLU A 15 2.07 24.93 5.69
N SER A 16 3.05 24.05 5.43
CA SER A 16 3.65 23.18 6.46
C SER A 16 4.32 24.00 7.58
N ILE A 17 5.10 25.01 7.20
CA ILE A 17 5.78 25.92 8.16
C ILE A 17 4.74 26.70 8.98
N VAL A 18 3.71 27.24 8.33
CA VAL A 18 2.67 28.04 8.97
C VAL A 18 1.82 27.18 9.90
N TYR A 19 1.46 25.95 9.50
CA TYR A 19 0.73 25.01 10.35
C TYR A 19 1.51 24.64 11.61
N ALA A 20 2.78 24.28 11.45
CA ALA A 20 3.68 24.01 12.58
C ALA A 20 3.81 25.20 13.54
N SER A 21 3.80 26.41 12.99
CA SER A 21 3.83 27.64 13.81
C SER A 21 2.53 27.87 14.57
N LEU A 22 1.38 27.66 13.93
CA LEU A 22 0.08 27.77 14.59
C LEU A 22 -0.10 26.76 15.73
N LEU A 23 0.41 25.52 15.58
CA LEU A 23 0.40 24.54 16.67
C LEU A 23 1.18 25.00 17.90
N ARG A 24 2.28 25.74 17.69
CA ARG A 24 3.12 26.24 18.78
C ARG A 24 2.58 27.52 19.42
N LEU A 25 2.06 28.42 18.62
CA LEU A 25 1.57 29.73 19.06
C LEU A 25 0.18 29.68 19.66
N GLY A 26 -0.62 28.69 19.25
CA GLY A 26 -2.07 28.71 19.49
C GLY A 26 -2.78 29.75 18.61
N PRO A 27 -3.99 30.16 18.97
CA PRO A 27 -4.76 31.18 18.24
C PRO A 27 -3.97 32.46 18.06
N SER A 28 -3.70 32.87 16.82
CA SER A 28 -2.79 33.98 16.51
C SER A 28 -3.25 34.76 15.28
N THR A 29 -2.88 36.06 15.24
CA THR A 29 -3.14 36.89 14.06
C THR A 29 -2.21 36.51 12.91
N GLY A 30 -2.65 36.73 11.66
CA GLY A 30 -1.79 36.48 10.48
C GLY A 30 -0.47 37.28 10.54
N TYR A 31 -0.46 38.43 11.17
CA TYR A 31 0.76 39.21 11.39
C TYR A 31 1.73 38.52 12.35
N ALA A 32 1.25 38.02 13.48
CA ALA A 32 2.07 37.29 14.44
C ALA A 32 2.66 36.01 13.83
N VAL A 33 1.86 35.29 13.03
CA VAL A 33 2.31 34.11 12.28
C VAL A 33 3.37 34.46 11.24
N ALA A 34 3.19 35.56 10.49
CA ALA A 34 4.17 36.03 9.52
C ALA A 34 5.53 36.33 10.17
N GLN A 35 5.51 36.98 11.32
CA GLN A 35 6.73 37.24 12.08
C GLN A 35 7.39 35.98 12.61
N ALA A 36 6.62 35.11 13.24
CA ALA A 36 7.13 33.85 13.80
C ALA A 36 7.77 32.92 12.75
N CYS A 37 7.19 32.90 11.53
CA CYS A 37 7.71 32.11 10.40
C CYS A 37 8.80 32.87 9.59
N ARG A 38 9.09 34.14 9.87
CA ARG A 38 9.94 35.01 9.06
C ARG A 38 9.52 35.08 7.59
N LEU A 39 8.22 35.14 7.35
CA LEU A 39 7.63 35.20 6.02
C LEU A 39 7.15 36.64 5.70
N ALA A 40 7.15 36.99 4.42
CA ALA A 40 6.42 38.14 3.93
C ALA A 40 4.92 38.01 4.29
N ARG A 41 4.28 39.09 4.70
CA ARG A 41 2.86 39.08 5.12
C ARG A 41 1.96 38.41 4.08
N ALA A 42 2.09 38.78 2.81
CA ALA A 42 1.29 38.20 1.72
C ALA A 42 1.40 36.67 1.68
N ASN A 43 2.61 36.12 1.80
CA ASN A 43 2.83 34.67 1.76
C ASN A 43 2.24 33.97 2.99
N ALA A 44 2.36 34.58 4.18
CA ALA A 44 1.78 34.03 5.40
C ALA A 44 0.24 34.00 5.32
N TYR A 45 -0.39 35.08 4.84
CA TYR A 45 -1.83 35.12 4.65
C TYR A 45 -2.31 34.14 3.58
N ALA A 46 -1.62 34.03 2.45
CA ALA A 46 -1.95 33.06 1.41
C ALA A 46 -1.89 31.61 1.97
N ALA A 47 -0.85 31.30 2.75
CA ALA A 47 -0.74 29.97 3.38
C ALA A 47 -1.84 29.73 4.45
N LEU A 48 -2.18 30.75 5.26
CA LEU A 48 -3.27 30.67 6.23
C LEU A 48 -4.62 30.41 5.57
N GLU A 49 -4.94 31.12 4.49
CA GLU A 49 -6.19 30.89 3.73
C GLU A 49 -6.17 29.52 3.05
N GLY A 50 -5.02 29.06 2.53
CA GLY A 50 -4.85 27.71 2.00
C GLY A 50 -5.13 26.63 3.06
N LEU A 51 -4.60 26.78 4.27
CA LEU A 51 -4.86 25.87 5.39
C LEU A 51 -6.34 25.89 5.82
N VAL A 52 -6.99 27.06 5.83
CA VAL A 52 -8.41 27.19 6.14
C VAL A 52 -9.26 26.49 5.08
N THR A 53 -8.99 26.74 3.80
CA THR A 53 -9.69 26.10 2.68
C THR A 53 -9.60 24.56 2.73
N ARG A 54 -8.46 24.03 3.18
CA ARG A 54 -8.22 22.59 3.33
C ARG A 54 -8.68 22.02 4.68
N GLY A 55 -9.30 22.83 5.55
CA GLY A 55 -9.76 22.41 6.87
C GLY A 55 -8.66 22.12 7.89
N ALA A 56 -7.39 22.42 7.56
CA ALA A 56 -6.25 22.26 8.47
C ALA A 56 -6.13 23.39 9.50
N ALA A 57 -6.79 24.52 9.27
CA ALA A 57 -6.88 25.62 10.21
C ALA A 57 -8.29 26.23 10.19
N ALA A 58 -8.65 26.94 11.26
CA ALA A 58 -9.87 27.71 11.35
C ALA A 58 -9.56 29.18 11.51
N ARG A 59 -10.32 30.02 10.79
CA ARG A 59 -10.33 31.46 10.98
C ARG A 59 -11.38 31.82 12.00
N GLN A 60 -10.99 32.51 13.06
CA GLN A 60 -11.88 33.02 14.09
C GLN A 60 -12.19 34.50 13.85
N GLY A 61 -13.42 34.89 14.13
CA GLY A 61 -13.84 36.28 14.02
C GLY A 61 -13.06 37.19 14.96
N GLY A 62 -12.97 38.46 14.59
CA GLY A 62 -12.27 39.51 15.38
C GLY A 62 -11.66 40.57 14.46
N ARG A 63 -11.22 41.66 15.04
CA ARG A 63 -10.45 42.73 14.36
C ARG A 63 -9.19 43.01 15.18
N PRO A 64 -8.04 42.46 14.80
CA PRO A 64 -7.75 41.59 13.64
C PRO A 64 -8.25 40.15 13.81
N ALA A 65 -8.52 39.48 12.67
CA ALA A 65 -8.91 38.05 12.64
C ALA A 65 -7.80 37.16 13.18
N GLN A 66 -8.15 36.12 13.90
CA GLN A 66 -7.23 35.12 14.42
C GLN A 66 -7.35 33.81 13.65
N TYR A 67 -6.27 33.07 13.57
CA TYR A 67 -6.20 31.74 12.97
C TYR A 67 -5.77 30.75 14.04
N ARG A 68 -6.37 29.56 14.01
CA ARG A 68 -6.06 28.46 14.92
C ARG A 68 -5.81 27.22 14.11
N ALA A 69 -4.78 26.44 14.44
CA ALA A 69 -4.58 25.11 13.87
C ALA A 69 -5.78 24.21 14.19
N GLY A 70 -6.20 23.42 13.23
CA GLY A 70 -7.12 22.29 13.45
C GLY A 70 -6.44 21.23 14.33
N ASP A 71 -7.26 20.31 14.86
CA ASP A 71 -6.75 19.18 15.62
C ASP A 71 -5.82 18.30 14.74
N PRO A 72 -4.59 17.99 15.19
CA PRO A 72 -3.67 17.18 14.41
C PRO A 72 -4.20 15.79 14.07
N SER A 73 -4.93 15.14 14.99
CA SER A 73 -5.54 13.82 14.76
C SER A 73 -6.62 13.89 13.69
N GLY A 74 -7.44 14.95 13.73
CA GLY A 74 -8.46 15.25 12.72
C GLY A 74 -7.84 15.50 11.34
N LEU A 75 -6.72 16.25 11.27
CA LEU A 75 -6.01 16.46 10.02
C LEU A 75 -5.48 15.16 9.42
N VAL A 76 -4.86 14.29 10.25
CA VAL A 76 -4.36 12.98 9.80
C VAL A 76 -5.52 12.12 9.26
N ALA A 77 -6.65 12.06 9.96
CA ALA A 77 -7.82 11.31 9.52
C ALA A 77 -8.38 11.85 8.19
N GLN A 78 -8.48 13.17 8.05
CA GLN A 78 -8.94 13.83 6.82
C GLN A 78 -8.01 13.54 5.63
N VAL A 79 -6.70 13.62 5.82
CA VAL A 79 -5.70 13.32 4.80
C VAL A 79 -5.79 11.84 4.39
N ALA A 80 -5.87 10.92 5.35
CA ALA A 80 -6.00 9.49 5.08
C ALA A 80 -7.28 9.18 4.27
N ALA A 81 -8.41 9.78 4.63
CA ALA A 81 -9.67 9.62 3.90
C ALA A 81 -9.57 10.18 2.46
N ALA A 82 -8.97 11.36 2.27
CA ALA A 82 -8.80 11.96 0.95
C ALA A 82 -7.88 11.13 0.05
N GLN A 83 -6.80 10.59 0.59
CA GLN A 83 -5.88 9.68 -0.12
C GLN A 83 -6.58 8.37 -0.49
N GLY A 84 -7.36 7.78 0.43
CA GLY A 84 -8.16 6.58 0.15
C GLY A 84 -9.13 6.80 -1.01
N GLN A 85 -9.90 7.89 -0.98
CA GLN A 85 -10.81 8.24 -2.08
C GLN A 85 -10.10 8.50 -3.42
N ALA A 86 -8.90 9.09 -3.38
CA ALA A 86 -8.10 9.31 -4.59
C ALA A 86 -7.62 7.98 -5.19
N LEU A 87 -7.16 7.05 -4.36
CA LEU A 87 -6.76 5.71 -4.78
C LEU A 87 -7.95 4.92 -5.34
N ASP A 88 -9.12 4.96 -4.70
CA ASP A 88 -10.33 4.29 -5.20
C ASP A 88 -10.79 4.84 -6.56
N ARG A 89 -10.67 6.16 -6.77
CA ARG A 89 -10.97 6.77 -8.06
C ARG A 89 -9.98 6.35 -9.13
N LEU A 90 -8.68 6.30 -8.79
CA LEU A 90 -7.64 5.86 -9.71
C LEU A 90 -7.84 4.39 -10.08
N SER A 91 -8.11 3.51 -9.11
CA SER A 91 -8.39 2.09 -9.35
C SER A 91 -9.55 1.91 -10.33
N ARG A 92 -10.67 2.58 -10.08
CA ARG A 92 -11.84 2.52 -10.98
C ARG A 92 -11.55 3.07 -12.39
N ALA A 93 -10.76 4.14 -12.48
CA ALA A 93 -10.37 4.69 -13.78
C ALA A 93 -9.46 3.73 -14.56
N LEU A 94 -8.52 3.07 -13.87
CA LEU A 94 -7.65 2.07 -14.48
C LEU A 94 -8.41 0.81 -14.91
N GLU A 95 -9.37 0.35 -14.11
CA GLU A 95 -10.27 -0.76 -14.47
C GLU A 95 -11.11 -0.46 -15.71
N GLY A 96 -11.58 0.78 -15.86
CA GLY A 96 -12.34 1.22 -17.03
C GLY A 96 -11.48 1.49 -18.28
N THR A 97 -10.18 1.65 -18.12
CA THR A 97 -9.24 1.94 -19.23
C THR A 97 -8.53 0.66 -19.72
N ALA A 98 -8.41 -0.35 -18.85
CA ALA A 98 -7.99 -1.68 -19.27
C ALA A 98 -9.09 -2.24 -20.17
N GLY A 99 -8.87 -2.18 -21.49
CA GLY A 99 -9.82 -2.68 -22.47
C GLY A 99 -10.18 -4.12 -22.18
N GLY A 100 -11.49 -4.37 -21.94
CA GLY A 100 -12.16 -5.65 -21.75
C GLY A 100 -11.51 -6.68 -20.81
N PRO A 101 -12.25 -7.65 -20.30
CA PRO A 101 -11.69 -8.70 -19.46
C PRO A 101 -10.96 -9.75 -20.32
N GLU A 102 -9.96 -9.35 -21.08
CA GLU A 102 -8.95 -10.32 -21.46
C GLU A 102 -8.18 -10.63 -20.18
N PRO A 103 -8.19 -11.87 -19.75
CA PRO A 103 -7.46 -12.29 -18.57
C PRO A 103 -5.97 -12.16 -18.87
N ASN A 104 -5.42 -10.98 -18.58
CA ASN A 104 -4.05 -10.65 -18.88
C ASN A 104 -3.12 -11.61 -18.15
N VAL A 105 -2.25 -12.24 -18.89
CA VAL A 105 -1.11 -12.97 -18.33
C VAL A 105 -0.04 -11.95 -18.04
N HIS A 106 0.26 -11.79 -16.78
CA HIS A 106 1.35 -10.92 -16.32
C HIS A 106 2.61 -11.77 -16.13
N THR A 107 3.76 -11.19 -16.36
CA THR A 107 5.07 -11.84 -16.16
C THR A 107 6.02 -10.99 -15.36
N ALA A 108 6.95 -11.64 -14.67
CA ALA A 108 8.07 -10.98 -14.01
C ALA A 108 9.32 -11.87 -14.09
N GLU A 109 10.49 -11.25 -14.11
CA GLU A 109 11.80 -11.92 -14.14
C GLU A 109 12.67 -11.42 -12.99
N GLY A 110 13.43 -12.34 -12.39
CA GLY A 110 14.31 -12.09 -11.25
C GLY A 110 13.61 -12.19 -9.89
N LEU A 111 14.35 -12.52 -8.87
CA LEU A 111 13.83 -12.83 -7.52
C LEU A 111 12.99 -11.69 -6.93
N ARG A 112 13.48 -10.45 -6.99
CA ARG A 112 12.78 -9.28 -6.38
C ARG A 112 11.43 -8.98 -7.04
N PRO A 113 11.34 -8.80 -8.39
CA PRO A 113 10.04 -8.55 -9.04
C PRO A 113 9.06 -9.69 -8.84
N VAL A 114 9.52 -10.95 -8.91
CA VAL A 114 8.70 -12.13 -8.70
C VAL A 114 8.17 -12.20 -7.27
N ALA A 115 9.03 -11.97 -6.27
CA ALA A 115 8.62 -11.92 -4.87
C ALA A 115 7.61 -10.80 -4.60
N ASN A 116 7.80 -9.61 -5.19
CA ASN A 116 6.86 -8.49 -5.07
C ASN A 116 5.49 -8.84 -5.67
N ALA A 117 5.45 -9.48 -6.83
CA ALA A 117 4.21 -9.90 -7.46
C ALA A 117 3.47 -10.92 -6.58
N LEU A 118 4.15 -11.94 -6.09
CA LEU A 118 3.57 -12.94 -5.17
C LEU A 118 3.09 -12.28 -3.89
N GLN A 119 3.86 -11.38 -3.30
CA GLN A 119 3.50 -10.64 -2.11
C GLN A 119 2.20 -9.84 -2.28
N GLN A 120 2.05 -9.15 -3.41
CA GLN A 120 0.84 -8.38 -3.72
C GLN A 120 -0.39 -9.27 -3.89
N LEU A 121 -0.24 -10.41 -4.58
CA LEU A 121 -1.32 -11.35 -4.79
C LEU A 121 -1.79 -11.97 -3.46
N VAL A 122 -0.86 -12.47 -2.66
CA VAL A 122 -1.14 -13.08 -1.35
C VAL A 122 -1.74 -12.05 -0.37
N ALA A 123 -1.25 -10.81 -0.37
CA ALA A 123 -1.77 -9.77 0.50
C ALA A 123 -3.24 -9.40 0.22
N ARG A 124 -3.75 -9.72 -0.97
CA ARG A 124 -5.14 -9.50 -1.40
C ARG A 124 -6.04 -10.72 -1.25
N ALA A 125 -5.53 -11.83 -0.76
CA ALA A 125 -6.31 -13.03 -0.53
C ALA A 125 -7.38 -12.80 0.56
N GLU A 126 -8.61 -13.25 0.28
CA GLU A 126 -9.77 -13.07 1.16
C GLU A 126 -10.30 -14.41 1.71
N HIS A 127 -10.10 -15.52 0.97
CA HIS A 127 -10.69 -16.81 1.33
C HIS A 127 -9.66 -17.92 1.48
N SER A 128 -8.79 -18.11 0.47
CA SER A 128 -7.86 -19.23 0.46
C SER A 128 -6.61 -18.98 -0.34
N VAL A 129 -5.48 -19.55 0.11
CA VAL A 129 -4.25 -19.61 -0.67
C VAL A 129 -3.70 -21.03 -0.58
N LEU A 130 -3.59 -21.70 -1.71
CA LEU A 130 -3.22 -23.10 -1.83
C LEU A 130 -2.00 -23.25 -2.74
N GLY A 131 -1.09 -24.16 -2.46
CA GLY A 131 -0.04 -24.47 -3.43
C GLY A 131 1.35 -24.72 -2.86
N THR A 132 2.35 -24.51 -3.71
CA THR A 132 3.75 -24.77 -3.41
C THR A 132 4.59 -23.53 -3.74
N VAL A 133 5.51 -23.18 -2.84
CA VAL A 133 6.43 -22.03 -2.98
C VAL A 133 7.84 -22.51 -2.65
N SER A 134 8.85 -22.01 -3.36
CA SER A 134 10.25 -22.29 -3.00
C SER A 134 10.65 -21.55 -1.72
N ALA A 135 11.62 -22.13 -0.98
CA ALA A 135 12.21 -21.51 0.21
C ALA A 135 12.79 -20.11 -0.09
N GLU A 136 13.30 -19.91 -1.32
CA GLU A 136 13.84 -18.66 -1.80
C GLU A 136 12.77 -17.55 -1.91
N LEU A 137 11.58 -17.88 -2.37
CA LEU A 137 10.43 -16.95 -2.44
C LEU A 137 9.72 -16.81 -1.09
N TRP A 138 9.77 -17.81 -0.24
CA TRP A 138 9.11 -17.80 1.06
C TRP A 138 9.61 -16.67 1.95
N LYS A 139 10.94 -16.57 2.14
CA LYS A 139 11.54 -15.59 3.04
C LYS A 139 11.13 -14.13 2.74
N PRO A 140 11.29 -13.61 1.51
CA PRO A 140 10.93 -12.22 1.19
C PRO A 140 9.43 -11.97 1.23
N THR A 141 8.59 -13.00 1.06
CA THR A 141 7.13 -12.86 1.05
C THR A 141 6.45 -13.14 2.40
N LEU A 142 7.20 -13.54 3.42
CA LEU A 142 6.71 -13.88 4.75
C LEU A 142 5.74 -12.84 5.38
N PRO A 143 5.97 -11.51 5.25
CA PRO A 143 5.03 -10.53 5.79
C PRO A 143 3.64 -10.57 5.14
N ALA A 144 3.54 -10.99 3.87
CA ALA A 144 2.25 -11.14 3.20
C ALA A 144 1.49 -12.37 3.68
N TRP A 145 2.18 -13.50 3.85
CA TRP A 145 1.61 -14.74 4.40
C TRP A 145 1.03 -14.53 5.80
N ARG A 146 1.78 -13.87 6.68
CA ARG A 146 1.31 -13.53 8.03
C ARG A 146 0.05 -12.67 8.02
N ARG A 147 -0.06 -11.73 7.09
CA ARG A 147 -1.27 -10.90 6.94
C ARG A 147 -2.44 -11.68 6.35
N ALA A 148 -2.17 -12.53 5.34
CA ALA A 148 -3.20 -13.35 4.71
C ALA A 148 -3.80 -14.37 5.69
N GLN A 149 -3.01 -14.98 6.59
CA GLN A 149 -3.46 -15.93 7.59
C GLN A 149 -4.59 -15.38 8.48
N ALA A 150 -4.64 -14.07 8.70
CA ALA A 150 -5.70 -13.46 9.50
C ALA A 150 -7.06 -13.42 8.78
N ARG A 151 -7.10 -13.66 7.47
CA ARG A 151 -8.31 -13.50 6.63
C ARG A 151 -8.61 -14.71 5.76
N ALA A 152 -7.59 -15.48 5.38
CA ALA A 152 -7.69 -16.58 4.44
C ALA A 152 -7.11 -17.88 5.02
N THR A 153 -7.64 -19.01 4.59
CA THR A 153 -7.08 -20.32 4.90
C THR A 153 -5.84 -20.55 4.04
N LEU A 154 -4.69 -20.83 4.69
CA LEU A 154 -3.44 -21.13 4.01
C LEU A 154 -3.19 -22.63 3.99
N SER A 155 -2.96 -23.19 2.81
CA SER A 155 -2.49 -24.57 2.59
C SER A 155 -1.30 -24.53 1.64
N ILE A 156 -0.14 -24.15 2.19
CA ILE A 156 1.09 -23.91 1.42
C ILE A 156 2.14 -24.95 1.81
N ARG A 157 2.73 -25.58 0.82
CA ARG A 157 3.89 -26.46 0.96
C ARG A 157 5.13 -25.68 0.50
N ILE A 158 6.25 -25.96 1.11
CA ILE A 158 7.52 -25.28 0.79
C ILE A 158 8.47 -26.28 0.18
N SER A 159 8.99 -25.94 -1.01
CA SER A 159 10.02 -26.70 -1.69
C SER A 159 11.39 -26.27 -1.16
N GLY A 160 12.15 -27.21 -0.62
CA GLY A 160 13.47 -27.00 -0.03
C GLY A 160 13.46 -26.83 1.49
N THR A 161 14.65 -26.59 2.07
CA THR A 161 14.83 -26.39 3.51
C THR A 161 14.70 -24.91 3.86
N ALA A 162 13.77 -24.57 4.74
CA ALA A 162 13.65 -23.22 5.34
C ALA A 162 13.51 -23.34 6.85
N GLU A 163 14.29 -22.53 7.55
CA GLU A 163 14.21 -22.35 8.98
C GLU A 163 12.98 -21.51 9.32
N ASP A 164 12.09 -21.57 10.05
CA ASP A 164 10.84 -20.84 10.34
C ASP A 164 9.55 -21.40 9.67
N LEU A 165 9.56 -22.65 9.27
CA LEU A 165 8.43 -23.27 8.54
C LEU A 165 7.20 -23.61 9.39
N GLU A 166 7.38 -23.80 10.69
CA GLU A 166 6.46 -24.62 11.50
C GLU A 166 5.08 -24.03 11.81
N ARG A 167 4.81 -22.76 11.49
CA ARG A 167 3.54 -22.12 11.90
C ARG A 167 2.61 -21.68 10.76
N LEU A 168 3.13 -21.58 9.54
CA LEU A 168 2.38 -21.02 8.39
C LEU A 168 2.30 -21.97 7.20
N SER A 169 3.12 -23.02 7.16
CA SER A 169 3.13 -23.98 6.06
C SER A 169 2.44 -25.29 6.45
N SER A 170 1.84 -25.93 5.46
CA SER A 170 1.19 -27.25 5.61
C SER A 170 2.17 -28.42 5.43
N GLY A 171 3.46 -28.14 5.22
CA GLY A 171 4.51 -29.16 5.02
C GLY A 171 5.59 -28.75 4.04
N THR A 172 6.53 -29.67 3.81
CA THR A 172 7.59 -29.52 2.81
C THR A 172 7.39 -30.49 1.66
N VAL A 173 7.95 -30.16 0.50
CA VAL A 173 8.03 -31.01 -0.70
C VAL A 173 9.46 -31.02 -1.22
N ASP A 174 9.77 -31.97 -2.10
CA ASP A 174 11.11 -32.13 -2.66
C ASP A 174 11.59 -30.86 -3.37
N GLU A 175 12.92 -30.68 -3.38
CA GLU A 175 13.56 -29.64 -4.17
C GLU A 175 13.23 -29.86 -5.66
N GLY A 176 12.80 -28.77 -6.33
CA GLY A 176 12.40 -28.84 -7.74
C GLY A 176 10.89 -29.03 -7.97
N ALA A 177 10.09 -29.15 -6.92
CA ALA A 177 8.64 -29.10 -7.08
C ALA A 177 8.20 -27.79 -7.73
N PRO A 178 7.21 -27.82 -8.66
CA PRO A 178 6.77 -26.64 -9.36
C PRO A 178 6.21 -25.61 -8.37
N ILE A 179 6.59 -24.34 -8.54
CA ILE A 179 6.04 -23.24 -7.77
C ILE A 179 4.71 -22.86 -8.38
N ILE A 180 3.61 -23.23 -7.71
CA ILE A 180 2.25 -22.92 -8.14
C ILE A 180 1.47 -22.48 -6.91
N VAL A 181 0.85 -21.30 -6.98
CA VAL A 181 -0.01 -20.76 -5.93
C VAL A 181 -1.36 -20.38 -6.53
N LEU A 182 -2.43 -20.91 -5.96
CA LEU A 182 -3.81 -20.58 -6.29
C LEU A 182 -4.37 -19.68 -5.21
N ILE A 183 -4.87 -18.51 -5.58
CA ILE A 183 -5.41 -17.49 -4.68
C ILE A 183 -6.93 -17.39 -4.93
N ASP A 184 -7.72 -17.61 -3.87
CA ASP A 184 -9.18 -17.49 -3.86
C ASP A 184 -9.87 -18.27 -4.99
N HIS A 185 -9.25 -19.35 -5.48
CA HIS A 185 -9.69 -20.11 -6.66
C HIS A 185 -9.97 -19.26 -7.91
N SER A 186 -9.49 -18.05 -7.95
CA SER A 186 -9.75 -17.07 -9.01
C SER A 186 -8.47 -16.54 -9.69
N ARG A 187 -7.31 -16.78 -9.10
CA ARG A 187 -6.01 -16.34 -9.64
C ARG A 187 -4.97 -17.42 -9.45
N ILE A 188 -4.14 -17.59 -10.45
CA ILE A 188 -2.97 -18.47 -10.40
C ILE A 188 -1.70 -17.61 -10.44
N PHE A 189 -0.71 -18.04 -9.68
CA PHE A 189 0.67 -17.62 -9.79
C PHE A 189 1.51 -18.88 -10.01
N SER A 190 2.39 -18.86 -11.01
CA SER A 190 3.34 -19.94 -11.27
C SER A 190 4.72 -19.36 -11.51
N ALA A 191 5.75 -20.04 -11.02
CA ALA A 191 7.13 -19.61 -11.21
C ALA A 191 8.04 -20.82 -11.48
N SER A 192 9.15 -20.55 -12.17
CA SER A 192 10.19 -21.53 -12.47
C SER A 192 11.56 -20.86 -12.51
N GLY A 193 12.64 -21.64 -12.26
CA GLY A 193 13.99 -21.14 -12.15
C GLY A 193 14.37 -20.76 -10.72
N ALA A 194 15.54 -20.13 -10.56
CA ALA A 194 16.06 -19.68 -9.28
C ALA A 194 16.90 -18.39 -9.45
N GLY A 195 17.06 -17.60 -8.42
CA GLY A 195 17.85 -16.37 -8.42
C GLY A 195 17.42 -15.37 -9.50
N ASP A 196 18.39 -14.89 -10.28
CA ASP A 196 18.15 -13.95 -11.36
C ASP A 196 17.46 -14.59 -12.59
N LEU A 197 17.47 -15.92 -12.69
CA LEU A 197 16.77 -16.67 -13.74
C LEU A 197 15.35 -17.06 -13.35
N LEU A 198 14.90 -16.67 -12.18
CA LEU A 198 13.54 -16.92 -11.74
C LEU A 198 12.56 -16.14 -12.61
N ARG A 199 11.58 -16.85 -13.18
CA ARG A 199 10.53 -16.28 -14.00
C ARG A 199 9.18 -16.67 -13.43
N ALA A 200 8.26 -15.75 -13.43
CA ALA A 200 6.90 -16.00 -12.98
C ALA A 200 5.87 -15.47 -13.97
N LEU A 201 4.72 -16.12 -13.95
CA LEU A 201 3.50 -15.62 -14.56
C LEU A 201 2.37 -15.67 -13.54
N TRP A 202 1.39 -14.77 -13.69
CA TRP A 202 0.14 -14.84 -12.94
C TRP A 202 -1.02 -14.33 -13.79
N SER A 203 -2.20 -14.90 -13.54
CA SER A 203 -3.38 -14.59 -14.34
C SER A 203 -4.66 -14.93 -13.58
N ALA A 204 -5.74 -14.27 -13.97
CA ALA A 204 -7.12 -14.64 -13.61
C ALA A 204 -7.81 -15.42 -14.74
N HIS A 205 -7.06 -15.86 -15.77
CA HIS A 205 -7.65 -16.62 -16.88
C HIS A 205 -8.26 -17.94 -16.41
N PRO A 206 -9.55 -18.22 -16.66
CA PRO A 206 -10.21 -19.40 -16.13
C PRO A 206 -9.50 -20.73 -16.45
N LEU A 207 -8.97 -20.88 -17.67
CA LEU A 207 -8.23 -22.08 -18.07
C LEU A 207 -6.94 -22.25 -17.28
N LEU A 208 -6.19 -21.17 -17.05
CA LEU A 208 -4.95 -21.22 -16.27
C LEU A 208 -5.24 -21.50 -14.78
N VAL A 209 -6.30 -20.93 -14.25
CA VAL A 209 -6.77 -21.20 -12.89
C VAL A 209 -7.19 -22.67 -12.74
N GLN A 210 -7.92 -23.23 -13.69
CA GLN A 210 -8.30 -24.64 -13.68
C GLN A 210 -7.09 -25.58 -13.76
N LEU A 211 -6.11 -25.28 -14.62
CA LEU A 211 -4.86 -26.03 -14.71
C LEU A 211 -4.08 -26.00 -13.40
N GLY A 212 -3.99 -24.80 -12.78
CA GLY A 212 -3.36 -24.64 -11.47
C GLY A 212 -4.08 -25.41 -10.37
N ALA A 213 -5.41 -25.36 -10.35
CA ALA A 213 -6.21 -26.11 -9.40
C ALA A 213 -6.01 -27.64 -9.52
N ALA A 214 -5.95 -28.16 -10.74
CA ALA A 214 -5.65 -29.56 -10.98
C ALA A 214 -4.23 -29.93 -10.51
N ALA A 215 -3.24 -29.07 -10.73
CA ALA A 215 -1.86 -29.29 -10.31
C ALA A 215 -1.68 -29.24 -8.78
N VAL A 216 -2.43 -28.39 -8.09
CA VAL A 216 -2.39 -28.28 -6.62
C VAL A 216 -3.22 -29.35 -5.92
N GLY A 217 -4.33 -29.77 -6.52
CA GLY A 217 -5.24 -30.79 -5.95
C GLY A 217 -4.83 -32.24 -6.22
N GLY A 218 -3.90 -32.49 -7.14
CA GLY A 218 -3.42 -33.83 -7.52
C GLY A 218 -2.17 -34.32 -6.77
N THR A 219 -1.75 -33.59 -5.77
CA THR A 219 -0.63 -33.90 -4.84
C THR A 219 -1.18 -33.88 -3.39
#